data_15a6a72a91fafe51c38a7d5e992b5cd8
#
_entry.id   15a6a72a91fafe51c38a7d5e992b5cd8
#
_cell.length_a   1.000
_cell.length_b   1.000
_cell.length_c   1.000
_cell.angle_alpha   90.00
_cell.angle_beta   90.00
_cell.angle_gamma   90.00
#
_symmetry.space_group_name_H-M   'P 1'
#
loop_
_entity.id
_entity.type
_entity.pdbx_description
1 polymer ?
#
loop_
_entity_poly.entity_id
_entity_poly.type
_entity_poly.pdbx_seq_one_letter_code
_entity_poly.pdbx_strand_id
1 'polypeptide(L)'
;ATVKSLVGQLQIPVLKVAMLDSSFFANRLHPARRFLDGITGIALHWGAGGAEDDPFLAHLATLVSRIQNEFQTNVEIFGDAIVELEHFVTEREEEEASTLNVAAEAVSRRENEDAAWERARAAMKLVLAAAMPEAVRSFLAEHWTALLQQTGLTHENDAPAWQEAIEVAE
;
A
#
# COMPACT_ATOMS: atom_id res chain seq x y z
N ALA A 1 -22.58 6.39 8.63
CA ALA A 1 -22.45 7.84 8.86
C ALA A 1 -21.76 8.49 7.68
N THR A 2 -21.94 9.80 7.46
CA THR A 2 -21.21 10.55 6.44
C THR A 2 -20.37 11.64 7.11
N VAL A 3 -19.26 12.07 6.49
CA VAL A 3 -18.43 13.18 6.98
C VAL A 3 -19.30 14.41 7.28
N LYS A 4 -20.22 14.76 6.36
CA LYS A 4 -21.14 15.88 6.53
C LYS A 4 -21.99 15.77 7.80
N SER A 5 -22.50 14.58 8.09
CA SER A 5 -23.29 14.31 9.29
C SER A 5 -22.44 14.46 10.55
N LEU A 6 -21.21 13.95 10.54
CA LEU A 6 -20.27 14.02 11.68
C LEU A 6 -19.83 15.47 11.93
N VAL A 7 -19.47 16.21 10.89
CA VAL A 7 -19.15 17.65 11.01
C VAL A 7 -20.35 18.44 11.53
N GLY A 8 -21.57 18.09 11.10
CA GLY A 8 -22.80 18.70 11.62
C GLY A 8 -22.98 18.54 13.13
N GLN A 9 -22.50 17.45 13.70
CA GLN A 9 -22.54 17.22 15.15
C GLN A 9 -21.59 18.13 15.95
N LEU A 10 -20.60 18.73 15.30
CA LEU A 10 -19.66 19.67 15.92
C LEU A 10 -20.21 21.10 16.01
N GLN A 11 -21.40 21.39 15.48
CA GLN A 11 -21.97 22.74 15.47
C GLN A 11 -22.02 23.37 16.87
N ILE A 12 -22.45 22.62 17.88
CA ILE A 12 -22.55 23.12 19.26
C ILE A 12 -21.15 23.31 19.90
N PRO A 13 -20.22 22.34 19.83
CA PRO A 13 -18.84 22.55 20.27
C PRO A 13 -18.17 23.76 19.62
N VAL A 14 -18.28 23.91 18.30
CA VAL A 14 -17.68 25.02 17.55
C VAL A 14 -18.29 26.36 17.93
N LEU A 15 -19.61 26.42 18.13
CA LEU A 15 -20.29 27.64 18.62
C LEU A 15 -19.76 28.02 20.03
N LYS A 16 -19.61 27.06 20.94
CA LYS A 16 -19.00 27.29 22.25
C LYS A 16 -17.59 27.85 22.14
N VAL A 17 -16.75 27.26 21.28
CA VAL A 17 -15.38 27.78 21.02
C VAL A 17 -15.45 29.24 20.58
N ALA A 18 -16.28 29.54 19.58
CA ALA A 18 -16.41 30.89 19.04
C ALA A 18 -16.86 31.95 20.09
N MET A 19 -17.61 31.50 21.10
CA MET A 19 -18.06 32.37 22.22
C MET A 19 -16.97 32.51 23.31
N LEU A 20 -16.17 31.47 23.53
CA LEU A 20 -15.16 31.42 24.59
C LEU A 20 -13.83 32.04 24.15
N ASP A 21 -13.47 31.87 22.87
CA ASP A 21 -12.20 32.32 22.33
C ASP A 21 -12.40 33.10 21.02
N SER A 22 -12.28 34.42 21.11
CA SER A 22 -12.39 35.33 19.97
C SER A 22 -11.32 35.10 18.89
N SER A 23 -10.19 34.46 19.24
CA SER A 23 -9.12 34.14 18.30
C SER A 23 -9.56 33.08 17.28
N PHE A 24 -10.63 32.33 17.55
CA PHE A 24 -11.22 31.38 16.60
C PHE A 24 -11.48 32.01 15.23
N PHE A 25 -11.97 33.22 15.18
CA PHE A 25 -12.26 33.91 13.90
C PHE A 25 -11.01 34.55 13.27
N ALA A 26 -10.06 35.00 14.08
CA ALA A 26 -8.89 35.75 13.62
C ALA A 26 -7.70 34.84 13.25
N ASN A 27 -7.56 33.72 13.96
CA ASN A 27 -6.41 32.83 13.85
C ASN A 27 -6.74 31.58 13.04
N ARG A 28 -6.11 31.42 11.86
CA ARG A 28 -6.25 30.19 11.03
C ARG A 28 -5.64 28.96 11.69
N LEU A 29 -4.67 29.16 12.59
CA LEU A 29 -4.01 28.07 13.31
C LEU A 29 -4.74 27.68 14.61
N HIS A 30 -5.93 28.25 14.86
CA HIS A 30 -6.76 27.87 16.00
C HIS A 30 -7.08 26.38 15.97
N PRO A 31 -6.89 25.60 17.07
CA PRO A 31 -7.07 24.15 17.10
C PRO A 31 -8.37 23.65 16.48
N ALA A 32 -9.50 24.29 16.84
CA ALA A 32 -10.81 23.92 16.30
C ALA A 32 -10.93 24.18 14.79
N ARG A 33 -10.30 25.22 14.25
CA ARG A 33 -10.28 25.47 12.79
C ARG A 33 -9.41 24.45 12.08
N ARG A 34 -8.20 24.18 12.60
CA ARG A 34 -7.32 23.16 12.06
C ARG A 34 -8.03 21.80 11.98
N PHE A 35 -8.78 21.44 13.02
CA PHE A 35 -9.54 20.19 13.03
C PHE A 35 -10.59 20.15 11.93
N LEU A 36 -11.41 21.21 11.77
CA LEU A 36 -12.43 21.28 10.72
C LEU A 36 -11.83 21.29 9.30
N ASP A 37 -10.76 22.05 9.10
CA ASP A 37 -10.03 22.12 7.83
C ASP A 37 -9.37 20.77 7.51
N GLY A 38 -8.78 20.12 8.52
CA GLY A 38 -8.16 18.80 8.40
C GLY A 38 -9.15 17.71 8.00
N ILE A 39 -10.32 17.63 8.68
CA ILE A 39 -11.39 16.70 8.29
C ILE A 39 -11.77 16.90 6.82
N THR A 40 -11.93 18.15 6.40
CA THR A 40 -12.34 18.47 5.03
C THR A 40 -11.28 18.06 4.02
N GLY A 41 -10.01 18.37 4.31
CA GLY A 41 -8.88 17.98 3.46
C GLY A 41 -8.74 16.46 3.31
N ILE A 42 -8.79 15.75 4.43
CA ILE A 42 -8.70 14.29 4.44
C ILE A 42 -9.89 13.65 3.72
N ALA A 43 -11.12 14.14 3.97
CA ALA A 43 -12.32 13.61 3.33
C ALA A 43 -12.31 13.80 1.81
N LEU A 44 -11.70 14.87 1.29
CA LEU A 44 -11.53 15.09 -0.15
C LEU A 44 -10.51 14.13 -0.76
N HIS A 45 -9.45 13.83 -0.03
CA HIS A 45 -8.39 12.93 -0.48
C HIS A 45 -8.83 11.46 -0.42
N TRP A 46 -9.50 11.09 0.66
CA TRP A 46 -9.97 9.71 0.89
C TRP A 46 -11.13 9.30 -0.02
N GLY A 47 -11.75 10.27 -0.69
CA GLY A 47 -12.91 10.05 -1.55
C GLY A 47 -14.20 9.91 -0.72
N ALA A 48 -15.18 10.76 -1.00
CA ALA A 48 -16.49 10.75 -0.35
C ALA A 48 -17.35 9.49 -0.67
N GLY A 49 -16.72 8.38 -0.99
CA GLY A 49 -17.34 7.11 -1.35
C GLY A 49 -17.74 6.31 -0.11
N GLY A 50 -18.60 6.89 0.73
CA GLY A 50 -19.09 6.34 1.98
C GLY A 50 -19.60 4.90 1.94
N ALA A 51 -18.69 3.93 1.98
CA ALA A 51 -19.03 2.61 2.45
C ALA A 51 -19.48 2.74 3.92
N GLU A 52 -20.56 2.07 4.30
CA GLU A 52 -21.11 2.14 5.67
C GLU A 52 -20.08 1.68 6.74
N ASP A 53 -19.09 0.91 6.34
CA ASP A 53 -18.02 0.34 7.18
C ASP A 53 -16.64 0.99 6.93
N ASP A 54 -16.59 2.25 6.51
CA ASP A 54 -15.32 2.95 6.29
C ASP A 54 -14.59 3.18 7.64
N PRO A 55 -13.37 2.62 7.84
CA PRO A 55 -12.59 2.79 9.06
C PRO A 55 -12.32 4.26 9.41
N PHE A 56 -12.13 5.12 8.41
CA PHE A 56 -11.95 6.55 8.60
C PHE A 56 -13.21 7.18 9.22
N LEU A 57 -14.40 6.85 8.71
CA LEU A 57 -15.66 7.37 9.26
C LEU A 57 -15.90 6.88 10.68
N ALA A 58 -15.56 5.64 10.99
CA ALA A 58 -15.67 5.09 12.34
C ALA A 58 -14.73 5.81 13.32
N HIS A 59 -13.47 6.04 12.92
CA HIS A 59 -12.48 6.76 13.72
C HIS A 59 -12.90 8.22 13.92
N LEU A 60 -13.30 8.92 12.86
CA LEU A 60 -13.81 10.29 12.93
C LEU A 60 -15.03 10.40 13.84
N ALA A 61 -15.96 9.43 13.79
CA ALA A 61 -17.13 9.42 14.68
C ALA A 61 -16.72 9.33 16.16
N THR A 62 -15.69 8.56 16.48
CA THR A 62 -15.13 8.46 17.83
C THR A 62 -14.56 9.79 18.30
N LEU A 63 -13.78 10.48 17.45
CA LEU A 63 -13.20 11.79 17.77
C LEU A 63 -14.29 12.85 17.97
N VAL A 64 -15.27 12.87 17.08
CA VAL A 64 -16.43 13.80 17.17
C VAL A 64 -17.21 13.56 18.47
N SER A 65 -17.48 12.30 18.80
CA SER A 65 -18.18 11.93 20.05
C SER A 65 -17.38 12.35 21.29
N ARG A 66 -16.06 12.18 21.29
CA ARG A 66 -15.19 12.63 22.37
C ARG A 66 -15.26 14.15 22.54
N ILE A 67 -15.14 14.91 21.46
CA ILE A 67 -15.27 16.37 21.50
C ILE A 67 -16.64 16.80 22.04
N GLN A 68 -17.73 16.17 21.60
CA GLN A 68 -19.08 16.49 22.06
C GLN A 68 -19.24 16.30 23.59
N ASN A 69 -18.69 15.20 24.11
CA ASN A 69 -18.89 14.80 25.49
C ASN A 69 -17.92 15.49 26.46
N GLU A 70 -16.69 15.76 26.04
CA GLU A 70 -15.60 16.19 26.93
C GLU A 70 -15.28 17.68 26.79
N PHE A 71 -15.63 18.31 25.64
CA PHE A 71 -15.32 19.71 25.44
C PHE A 71 -16.16 20.61 26.35
N GLN A 72 -15.49 21.31 27.24
CA GLN A 72 -16.09 22.36 28.09
C GLN A 72 -15.50 23.74 27.77
N THR A 73 -14.20 23.92 28.00
CA THR A 73 -13.48 25.19 27.81
C THR A 73 -12.10 25.01 27.19
N ASN A 74 -11.50 23.80 27.30
CA ASN A 74 -10.17 23.54 26.78
C ASN A 74 -10.21 23.22 25.29
N VAL A 75 -9.72 24.15 24.46
CA VAL A 75 -9.68 24.01 22.99
C VAL A 75 -8.64 23.04 22.47
N GLU A 76 -7.67 22.63 23.32
CA GLU A 76 -6.62 21.69 22.93
C GLU A 76 -7.18 20.30 22.54
N ILE A 77 -8.36 19.94 23.04
CA ILE A 77 -9.04 18.69 22.64
C ILE A 77 -9.24 18.59 21.11
N PHE A 78 -9.40 19.72 20.42
CA PHE A 78 -9.47 19.75 18.94
C PHE A 78 -8.07 19.58 18.33
N GLY A 79 -7.02 20.11 19.00
CA GLY A 79 -5.64 19.94 18.59
C GLY A 79 -5.20 18.48 18.70
N ASP A 80 -5.53 17.82 19.79
CA ASP A 80 -5.26 16.40 20.00
C ASP A 80 -6.02 15.55 18.99
N ALA A 81 -7.29 15.87 18.73
CA ALA A 81 -8.11 15.15 17.78
C ALA A 81 -7.61 15.24 16.33
N ILE A 82 -7.07 16.39 15.89
CA ILE A 82 -6.50 16.49 14.54
C ILE A 82 -5.20 15.69 14.44
N VAL A 83 -4.34 15.75 15.45
CA VAL A 83 -3.09 14.96 15.45
C VAL A 83 -3.39 13.46 15.40
N GLU A 84 -4.37 12.99 16.17
CA GLU A 84 -4.80 11.59 16.17
C GLU A 84 -5.40 11.17 14.82
N LEU A 85 -6.16 12.05 14.18
CA LEU A 85 -6.73 11.81 12.87
C LEU A 85 -5.65 11.75 11.77
N GLU A 86 -4.69 12.70 11.80
CA GLU A 86 -3.56 12.74 10.87
C GLU A 86 -2.69 11.49 11.02
N HIS A 87 -2.43 11.05 12.24
CA HIS A 87 -1.68 9.82 12.52
C HIS A 87 -2.40 8.57 11.97
N PHE A 88 -3.70 8.46 12.23
CA PHE A 88 -4.51 7.36 11.71
C PHE A 88 -4.46 7.28 10.18
N VAL A 89 -4.55 8.42 9.50
CA VAL A 89 -4.49 8.48 8.03
C VAL A 89 -3.11 8.03 7.54
N THR A 90 -2.04 8.54 8.15
CA THR A 90 -0.67 8.18 7.78
C THR A 90 -0.41 6.68 7.94
N GLU A 91 -0.82 6.09 9.06
CA GLU A 91 -0.67 4.65 9.29
C GLU A 91 -1.41 3.82 8.22
N ARG A 92 -2.62 4.25 7.83
CA ARG A 92 -3.39 3.56 6.78
C ARG A 92 -2.74 3.68 5.40
N GLU A 93 -2.22 4.86 5.05
CA GLU A 93 -1.48 5.07 3.80
C GLU A 93 -0.22 4.20 3.74
N GLU A 94 0.51 4.07 4.84
CA GLU A 94 1.69 3.21 4.96
C GLU A 94 1.33 1.72 4.82
N GLU A 95 0.25 1.27 5.44
CA GLU A 95 -0.27 -0.10 5.31
C GLU A 95 -0.66 -0.43 3.87
N GLU A 96 -1.39 0.49 3.20
CA GLU A 96 -1.79 0.33 1.81
C GLU A 96 -0.58 0.32 0.87
N ALA A 97 0.38 1.23 1.06
CA ALA A 97 1.63 1.26 0.30
C ALA A 97 2.44 -0.03 0.47
N SER A 98 2.54 -0.54 1.69
CA SER A 98 3.20 -1.82 1.99
C SER A 98 2.52 -2.99 1.27
N THR A 99 1.19 -3.04 1.29
CA THR A 99 0.42 -4.09 0.62
C THR A 99 0.60 -4.05 -0.91
N LEU A 100 0.59 -2.84 -1.49
CA LEU A 100 0.83 -2.65 -2.92
C LEU A 100 2.25 -3.06 -3.32
N ASN A 101 3.26 -2.74 -2.50
CA ASN A 101 4.65 -3.13 -2.76
C ASN A 101 4.82 -4.65 -2.74
N VAL A 102 4.24 -5.34 -1.76
CA VAL A 102 4.27 -6.81 -1.69
C VAL A 102 3.60 -7.43 -2.92
N ALA A 103 2.47 -6.89 -3.36
CA ALA A 103 1.78 -7.36 -4.55
C ALA A 103 2.61 -7.12 -5.83
N ALA A 104 3.23 -5.95 -5.96
CA ALA A 104 4.10 -5.61 -7.09
C ALA A 104 5.33 -6.51 -7.16
N GLU A 105 5.98 -6.77 -6.01
CA GLU A 105 7.11 -7.71 -5.93
C GLU A 105 6.72 -9.14 -6.31
N ALA A 106 5.52 -9.58 -5.91
CA ALA A 106 5.03 -10.91 -6.27
C ALA A 106 4.79 -11.04 -7.79
N VAL A 107 4.24 -10.00 -8.43
CA VAL A 107 4.06 -9.96 -9.90
C VAL A 107 5.42 -9.96 -10.59
N SER A 108 6.33 -9.08 -10.20
CA SER A 108 7.67 -8.98 -10.79
C SER A 108 8.46 -10.29 -10.67
N ARG A 109 8.38 -10.98 -9.53
CA ARG A 109 9.00 -12.29 -9.34
C ARG A 109 8.45 -13.31 -10.32
N ARG A 110 7.12 -13.36 -10.50
CA ARG A 110 6.48 -14.29 -11.43
C ARG A 110 6.88 -14.00 -12.89
N GLU A 111 6.91 -12.73 -13.28
CA GLU A 111 7.37 -12.33 -14.61
C GLU A 111 8.84 -12.76 -14.86
N ASN A 112 9.70 -12.61 -13.85
CA ASN A 112 11.10 -13.05 -13.93
C ASN A 112 11.22 -14.58 -14.03
N GLU A 113 10.41 -15.34 -13.29
CA GLU A 113 10.35 -16.80 -13.36
C GLU A 113 9.89 -17.27 -14.75
N ASP A 114 8.85 -16.67 -15.30
CA ASP A 114 8.34 -16.99 -16.64
C ASP A 114 9.37 -16.65 -17.72
N ALA A 115 10.02 -15.49 -17.63
CA ALA A 115 11.07 -15.10 -18.57
C ALA A 115 12.31 -16.01 -18.49
N ALA A 116 12.72 -16.44 -17.30
CA ALA A 116 13.81 -17.39 -17.11
C ALA A 116 13.47 -18.76 -17.70
N TRP A 117 12.22 -19.21 -17.52
CA TRP A 117 11.71 -20.45 -18.12
C TRP A 117 11.75 -20.42 -19.65
N GLU A 118 11.25 -19.36 -20.25
CA GLU A 118 11.26 -19.22 -21.72
C GLU A 118 12.69 -19.15 -22.27
N ARG A 119 13.61 -18.47 -21.60
CA ARG A 119 15.05 -18.45 -21.96
C ARG A 119 15.66 -19.85 -21.88
N ALA A 120 15.40 -20.60 -20.79
CA ALA A 120 15.90 -21.95 -20.61
C ALA A 120 15.38 -22.90 -21.71
N ARG A 121 14.11 -22.85 -22.03
CA ARG A 121 13.49 -23.64 -23.11
C ARG A 121 14.07 -23.30 -24.48
N ALA A 122 14.29 -22.01 -24.74
CA ALA A 122 14.86 -21.57 -26.02
C ALA A 122 16.31 -22.09 -26.18
N ALA A 123 17.13 -22.02 -25.13
CA ALA A 123 18.49 -22.58 -25.14
C ALA A 123 18.51 -24.10 -25.36
N MET A 124 17.67 -24.82 -24.63
CA MET A 124 17.58 -26.28 -24.74
C MET A 124 17.01 -26.78 -26.08
N LYS A 125 16.26 -25.94 -26.81
CA LYS A 125 15.68 -26.34 -28.10
C LYS A 125 16.70 -26.77 -29.11
N LEU A 126 17.88 -26.15 -29.15
CA LEU A 126 18.95 -26.51 -30.05
C LEU A 126 19.62 -27.83 -29.61
N VAL A 127 19.91 -28.00 -28.34
CA VAL A 127 20.51 -29.21 -27.76
C VAL A 127 19.58 -30.42 -27.99
N LEU A 128 18.29 -30.29 -27.70
CA LEU A 128 17.29 -31.36 -27.87
C LEU A 128 17.01 -31.74 -29.33
N ALA A 129 17.39 -30.90 -30.29
CA ALA A 129 17.28 -31.21 -31.72
C ALA A 129 18.40 -32.15 -32.21
N ALA A 130 19.44 -32.35 -31.45
CA ALA A 130 20.53 -33.28 -31.81
C ALA A 130 20.08 -34.75 -31.74
N ALA A 131 20.75 -35.62 -32.51
CA ALA A 131 20.50 -37.05 -32.47
C ALA A 131 21.03 -37.67 -31.19
N MET A 132 20.13 -38.09 -30.29
CA MET A 132 20.49 -38.68 -28.99
C MET A 132 19.49 -39.77 -28.59
N PRO A 133 19.87 -40.71 -27.69
CA PRO A 133 18.93 -41.67 -27.11
C PRO A 133 17.75 -40.99 -26.36
N GLU A 134 16.58 -41.57 -26.46
CA GLU A 134 15.35 -40.98 -25.87
C GLU A 134 15.48 -40.77 -24.34
N ALA A 135 16.11 -41.64 -23.62
CA ALA A 135 16.36 -41.52 -22.19
C ALA A 135 17.17 -40.26 -21.83
N VAL A 136 18.17 -39.93 -22.66
CA VAL A 136 19.02 -38.74 -22.50
C VAL A 136 18.19 -37.50 -22.84
N ARG A 137 17.40 -37.55 -23.91
CA ARG A 137 16.49 -36.45 -24.30
C ARG A 137 15.49 -36.09 -23.20
N SER A 138 14.81 -37.10 -22.63
CA SER A 138 13.87 -36.90 -21.54
C SER A 138 14.55 -36.32 -20.30
N PHE A 139 15.70 -36.80 -19.93
CA PHE A 139 16.47 -36.28 -18.80
C PHE A 139 16.85 -34.80 -18.99
N LEU A 140 17.37 -34.44 -20.14
CA LEU A 140 17.75 -33.07 -20.47
C LEU A 140 16.54 -32.16 -20.52
N ALA A 141 15.42 -32.61 -21.10
CA ALA A 141 14.19 -31.84 -21.20
C ALA A 141 13.58 -31.54 -19.83
N GLU A 142 13.58 -32.48 -18.89
CA GLU A 142 12.97 -32.30 -17.57
C GLU A 142 13.92 -31.62 -16.58
N HIS A 143 15.13 -32.12 -16.46
CA HIS A 143 16.03 -31.71 -15.35
C HIS A 143 16.95 -30.57 -15.74
N TRP A 144 17.47 -30.58 -16.96
CA TRP A 144 18.45 -29.55 -17.37
C TRP A 144 17.78 -28.23 -17.69
N THR A 145 16.58 -28.26 -18.24
CA THR A 145 15.79 -27.04 -18.45
C THR A 145 15.45 -26.36 -17.11
N ALA A 146 15.12 -27.15 -16.07
CA ALA A 146 14.88 -26.63 -14.73
C ALA A 146 16.15 -26.04 -14.08
N LEU A 147 17.30 -26.70 -14.28
CA LEU A 147 18.60 -26.20 -13.83
C LEU A 147 18.92 -24.84 -14.47
N LEU A 148 18.78 -24.73 -15.79
CA LEU A 148 18.99 -23.51 -16.54
C LEU A 148 18.06 -22.39 -16.06
N GLN A 149 16.79 -22.68 -15.82
CA GLN A 149 15.86 -21.71 -15.26
C GLN A 149 16.38 -21.19 -13.91
N GLN A 150 16.76 -22.09 -13.01
CA GLN A 150 17.29 -21.74 -11.69
C GLN A 150 18.55 -20.88 -11.79
N THR A 151 19.48 -21.27 -12.67
CA THR A 151 20.71 -20.50 -12.94
C THR A 151 20.38 -19.11 -13.46
N GLY A 152 19.40 -18.99 -14.36
CA GLY A 152 18.93 -17.70 -14.88
C GLY A 152 18.28 -16.80 -13.84
N LEU A 153 17.67 -17.36 -12.80
CA LEU A 153 17.08 -16.59 -11.68
C LEU A 153 18.11 -16.14 -10.66
N THR A 154 19.11 -17.01 -10.36
CA THR A 154 20.11 -16.71 -9.33
C THR A 154 21.27 -15.86 -9.85
N HIS A 155 21.53 -15.90 -11.15
CA HIS A 155 22.67 -15.26 -11.80
C HIS A 155 22.23 -14.40 -13.00
N GLU A 156 21.28 -13.50 -12.78
CA GLU A 156 20.69 -12.66 -13.83
C GLU A 156 21.72 -11.86 -14.65
N ASN A 157 22.94 -11.65 -14.09
CA ASN A 157 24.08 -10.97 -14.71
C ASN A 157 25.32 -11.87 -14.88
N ASP A 158 25.25 -13.16 -14.55
CA ASP A 158 26.41 -14.08 -14.63
C ASP A 158 26.35 -14.91 -15.91
N ALA A 159 26.64 -14.25 -17.03
CA ALA A 159 26.70 -14.86 -18.34
C ALA A 159 27.62 -16.10 -18.40
N PRO A 160 28.79 -16.16 -17.68
CA PRO A 160 29.62 -17.35 -17.63
C PRO A 160 28.93 -18.59 -17.08
N ALA A 161 28.23 -18.48 -15.92
CA ALA A 161 27.54 -19.62 -15.30
C ALA A 161 26.42 -20.19 -16.19
N TRP A 162 25.70 -19.30 -16.90
CA TRP A 162 24.69 -19.71 -17.87
C TRP A 162 25.29 -20.42 -19.08
N GLN A 163 26.41 -19.91 -19.63
CA GLN A 163 27.12 -20.52 -20.76
C GLN A 163 27.72 -21.86 -20.39
N GLU A 164 28.37 -21.95 -19.23
CA GLU A 164 28.93 -23.21 -18.72
C GLU A 164 27.83 -24.30 -18.58
N ALA A 165 26.66 -23.92 -18.07
CA ALA A 165 25.50 -24.84 -17.96
C ALA A 165 25.00 -25.32 -19.33
N ILE A 166 25.09 -24.53 -20.38
CA ILE A 166 24.73 -24.95 -21.76
C ILE A 166 25.79 -25.85 -22.34
N GLU A 167 27.10 -25.50 -22.22
CA GLU A 167 28.23 -26.29 -22.74
C GLU A 167 28.27 -27.70 -22.16
N VAL A 168 27.88 -27.88 -20.89
CA VAL A 168 27.83 -29.21 -20.27
C VAL A 168 26.69 -30.08 -20.85
N ALA A 169 25.66 -29.45 -21.43
CA ALA A 169 24.52 -30.16 -22.03
C ALA A 169 24.73 -30.56 -23.51
N GLU A 170 25.72 -29.98 -24.20
CA GLU A 170 26.11 -30.29 -25.58
C GLU A 170 27.02 -31.52 -25.65
#